data_d1e2b6597be7eed4c08d97cb6cdbdd07
#
_entry.id   d1e2b6597be7eed4c08d97cb6cdbdd07
#
_cell.length_a   1.000
_cell.length_b   1.000
_cell.length_c   1.000
_cell.angle_alpha   90.00
_cell.angle_beta   90.00
_cell.angle_gamma   90.00
#
_symmetry.space_group_name_H-M   'P 1'
#
loop_
_entity.id
_entity.type
_entity.pdbx_description
1 polymer ?
#
loop_
_entity_poly.entity_id
_entity_poly.type
_entity_poly.pdbx_seq_one_letter_code
_entity_poly.pdbx_strand_id
1 'polypeptide(L)'
;MKALQFRRNLPRYAAARIAGGFVPGRGASAGPLSLVDMDPPTPPGPDWVKVRPRLSGICGSDLATVDGRSARYFEPLVSFPFVPGHEVVGDLDDGSRVVLEPVLGCVSRNLQPACPPCADGHLGNCQHTSFGDLEPGIQTG
;
A
#
# COMPACT_ATOMS: atom_id res chain seq x y z
N MET A 1 6.14 -15.03 -7.10
CA MET A 1 5.25 -15.18 -5.93
C MET A 1 3.83 -14.77 -6.30
N LYS A 2 2.82 -15.32 -5.60
CA LYS A 2 1.42 -14.88 -5.81
C LYS A 2 1.14 -13.63 -4.99
N ALA A 3 0.51 -12.63 -5.63
CA ALA A 3 0.10 -11.39 -4.98
C ALA A 3 -1.26 -10.93 -5.48
N LEU A 4 -2.03 -10.28 -4.63
CA LEU A 4 -3.18 -9.50 -5.05
C LEU A 4 -2.66 -8.15 -5.55
N GLN A 5 -2.94 -7.82 -6.81
CA GLN A 5 -2.49 -6.58 -7.41
C GLN A 5 -3.68 -5.74 -7.86
N PHE A 6 -3.63 -4.47 -7.51
CA PHE A 6 -4.62 -3.48 -7.90
C PHE A 6 -4.06 -2.66 -9.06
N ARG A 7 -4.81 -2.64 -10.18
CA ARG A 7 -4.38 -1.98 -11.42
C ARG A 7 -5.30 -0.81 -11.75
N ARG A 8 -4.76 0.21 -12.36
CA ARG A 8 -5.58 1.33 -12.86
C ARG A 8 -6.42 0.86 -14.05
N ASN A 9 -7.73 0.75 -13.84
CA ASN A 9 -8.69 0.33 -14.86
C ASN A 9 -10.05 0.97 -14.58
N LEU A 10 -10.35 2.09 -15.24
CA LEU A 10 -11.56 2.87 -15.02
C LEU A 10 -12.87 2.10 -15.25
N PRO A 11 -13.02 1.30 -16.32
CA PRO A 11 -14.22 0.47 -16.49
C PRO A 11 -14.45 -0.51 -15.34
N ARG A 12 -13.40 -1.17 -14.86
CA ARG A 12 -13.49 -2.09 -13.72
C ARG A 12 -13.77 -1.36 -12.40
N TYR A 13 -13.27 -0.13 -12.24
CA TYR A 13 -13.63 0.72 -11.11
C TYR A 13 -15.12 1.02 -11.08
N ALA A 14 -15.69 1.39 -12.24
CA ALA A 14 -17.12 1.63 -12.36
C ALA A 14 -17.92 0.37 -12.04
N ALA A 15 -17.51 -0.78 -12.55
CA ALA A 15 -18.13 -2.07 -12.26
C ALA A 15 -18.07 -2.42 -10.75
N ALA A 16 -16.92 -2.23 -10.11
CA ALA A 16 -16.75 -2.43 -8.67
C ALA A 16 -17.68 -1.52 -7.86
N ARG A 17 -17.76 -0.25 -8.24
CA ARG A 17 -18.63 0.74 -7.58
C ARG A 17 -20.10 0.35 -7.63
N ILE A 18 -20.55 -0.13 -8.79
CA ILE A 18 -21.92 -0.59 -8.98
C ILE A 18 -22.18 -1.86 -8.15
N ALA A 19 -21.31 -2.87 -8.30
CA ALA A 19 -21.48 -4.15 -7.61
C ALA A 19 -21.40 -4.01 -6.07
N GLY A 20 -20.45 -3.22 -5.56
CA GLY A 20 -20.27 -2.94 -4.14
C GLY A 20 -21.39 -2.08 -3.55
N GLY A 21 -22.10 -1.30 -4.38
CA GLY A 21 -23.27 -0.54 -3.98
C GLY A 21 -24.48 -1.42 -3.67
N PHE A 22 -24.61 -2.58 -4.32
CA PHE A 22 -25.68 -3.54 -4.06
C PHE A 22 -25.33 -4.53 -2.93
N VAL A 23 -24.10 -5.02 -2.93
CA VAL A 23 -23.64 -5.99 -1.93
C VAL A 23 -22.18 -5.64 -1.57
N PRO A 24 -21.91 -5.28 -0.31
CA PRO A 24 -20.55 -5.01 0.14
C PRO A 24 -19.61 -6.17 -0.16
N GLY A 25 -18.42 -5.86 -0.67
CA GLY A 25 -17.40 -6.84 -1.04
C GLY A 25 -17.53 -7.44 -2.45
N ARG A 26 -18.65 -7.28 -3.12
CA ARG A 26 -18.80 -7.74 -4.54
C ARG A 26 -17.92 -6.98 -5.52
N GLY A 27 -17.43 -5.81 -5.13
CA GLY A 27 -16.44 -5.06 -5.90
C GLY A 27 -15.17 -5.87 -6.19
N ALA A 28 -14.79 -6.79 -5.30
CA ALA A 28 -13.60 -7.63 -5.47
C ALA A 28 -13.62 -8.46 -6.76
N SER A 29 -14.77 -9.03 -7.13
CA SER A 29 -14.91 -9.89 -8.32
C SER A 29 -15.04 -9.11 -9.63
N ALA A 30 -15.60 -7.91 -9.57
CA ALA A 30 -15.84 -7.06 -10.74
C ALA A 30 -14.74 -6.01 -10.96
N GLY A 31 -13.99 -5.72 -9.92
CA GLY A 31 -13.06 -4.61 -9.83
C GLY A 31 -11.67 -4.88 -10.44
N PRO A 32 -10.78 -3.91 -10.29
CA PRO A 32 -9.42 -3.96 -10.84
C PRO A 32 -8.43 -4.77 -9.99
N LEU A 33 -8.90 -5.44 -8.92
CA LEU A 33 -8.08 -6.35 -8.13
C LEU A 33 -7.91 -7.69 -8.86
N SER A 34 -6.69 -8.20 -8.91
CA SER A 34 -6.38 -9.46 -9.59
C SER A 34 -5.32 -10.23 -8.82
N LEU A 35 -5.46 -11.56 -8.78
CA LEU A 35 -4.39 -12.44 -8.32
C LEU A 35 -3.40 -12.62 -9.47
N VAL A 36 -2.15 -12.28 -9.23
CA VAL A 36 -1.07 -12.34 -10.22
C VAL A 36 0.13 -13.12 -9.71
N ASP A 37 0.88 -13.69 -10.62
CA ASP A 37 2.25 -14.12 -10.33
C ASP A 37 3.20 -12.98 -10.67
N MET A 38 4.07 -12.62 -9.74
CA MET A 38 5.06 -11.55 -9.90
C MET A 38 6.40 -11.93 -9.26
N ASP A 39 7.45 -11.30 -9.71
CA ASP A 39 8.76 -11.44 -9.08
C ASP A 39 8.76 -10.79 -7.69
N PRO A 40 9.59 -11.28 -6.76
CA PRO A 40 9.80 -10.59 -5.49
C PRO A 40 10.30 -9.17 -5.73
N PRO A 41 9.85 -8.19 -4.93
CA PRO A 41 10.29 -6.81 -5.09
C PRO A 41 11.79 -6.67 -4.85
N THR A 42 12.42 -5.79 -5.61
CA THR A 42 13.80 -5.38 -5.39
C THR A 42 13.82 -4.17 -4.45
N PRO A 43 14.65 -4.17 -3.39
CA PRO A 43 14.78 -3.00 -2.54
C PRO A 43 15.18 -1.75 -3.35
N PRO A 44 14.56 -0.58 -3.11
CA PRO A 44 14.90 0.66 -3.82
C PRO A 44 16.30 1.19 -3.52
N GLY A 45 16.91 0.76 -2.42
CA GLY A 45 18.24 1.22 -2.01
C GLY A 45 18.89 0.32 -0.96
N PRO A 46 20.16 0.58 -0.61
CA PRO A 46 20.93 -0.28 0.29
C PRO A 46 20.41 -0.31 1.73
N ASP A 47 19.73 0.74 2.16
CA ASP A 47 19.17 0.84 3.51
C ASP A 47 17.78 0.20 3.65
N TRP A 48 17.23 -0.34 2.55
CA TRP A 48 15.96 -1.04 2.56
C TRP A 48 16.14 -2.52 2.87
N VAL A 49 15.26 -3.03 3.70
CA VAL A 49 15.26 -4.45 4.08
C VAL A 49 14.03 -5.15 3.52
N LYS A 50 14.17 -6.45 3.25
CA LYS A 50 13.04 -7.30 2.86
C LYS A 50 12.35 -7.82 4.10
N VAL A 51 11.04 -7.65 4.15
CA VAL A 51 10.19 -8.25 5.17
C VAL A 51 9.43 -9.42 4.53
N ARG A 52 9.48 -10.59 5.15
CA ARG A 52 8.66 -11.75 4.77
C ARG A 52 7.33 -11.69 5.51
N PRO A 53 6.23 -11.30 4.84
CA PRO A 53 4.94 -11.18 5.50
C PRO A 53 4.48 -12.52 6.08
N ARG A 54 4.02 -12.49 7.32
CA ARG A 54 3.37 -13.63 7.98
C ARG A 54 1.86 -13.46 8.05
N LEU A 55 1.43 -12.25 8.36
CA LEU A 55 0.03 -11.85 8.40
C LEU A 55 -0.11 -10.46 7.80
N SER A 56 -1.18 -10.26 7.07
CA SER A 56 -1.60 -8.94 6.60
C SER A 56 -3.05 -8.74 7.01
N GLY A 57 -3.33 -7.67 7.74
CA GLY A 57 -4.67 -7.24 8.07
C GLY A 57 -5.43 -6.77 6.83
N ILE A 58 -6.74 -6.79 6.91
CA ILE A 58 -7.63 -6.20 5.90
C ILE A 58 -8.37 -5.05 6.59
N CYS A 59 -7.97 -3.85 6.25
CA CYS A 59 -8.55 -2.63 6.80
C CYS A 59 -9.84 -2.23 6.08
N GLY A 60 -10.65 -1.38 6.70
CA GLY A 60 -11.81 -0.78 6.06
C GLY A 60 -11.48 0.03 4.81
N SER A 61 -10.29 0.62 4.73
CA SER A 61 -9.80 1.34 3.54
C SER A 61 -9.51 0.40 2.38
N ASP A 62 -9.00 -0.81 2.63
CA ASP A 62 -8.81 -1.84 1.59
C ASP A 62 -10.15 -2.25 0.99
N LEU A 63 -11.14 -2.51 1.84
CA LEU A 63 -12.50 -2.85 1.40
C LEU A 63 -13.15 -1.71 0.62
N ALA A 64 -12.99 -0.48 1.08
CA ALA A 64 -13.50 0.70 0.37
C ALA A 64 -12.83 0.89 -1.00
N THR A 65 -11.53 0.59 -1.10
CA THR A 65 -10.78 0.63 -2.36
C THR A 65 -11.28 -0.46 -3.32
N VAL A 66 -11.46 -1.68 -2.82
CA VAL A 66 -11.95 -2.82 -3.61
C VAL A 66 -13.36 -2.59 -4.13
N ASP A 67 -14.24 -1.98 -3.34
CA ASP A 67 -15.60 -1.60 -3.74
C ASP A 67 -15.65 -0.29 -4.56
N GLY A 68 -14.52 0.29 -4.92
CA GLY A 68 -14.42 1.52 -5.70
C GLY A 68 -14.88 2.78 -4.96
N ARG A 69 -15.09 2.71 -3.64
CA ARG A 69 -15.58 3.84 -2.84
C ARG A 69 -14.51 4.88 -2.55
N SER A 70 -13.25 4.47 -2.37
CA SER A 70 -12.12 5.35 -2.06
C SER A 70 -11.03 5.37 -3.12
N ALA A 71 -11.21 4.69 -4.24
CA ALA A 71 -10.22 4.60 -5.30
C ALA A 71 -9.74 5.96 -5.82
N ARG A 72 -10.64 6.95 -5.93
CA ARG A 72 -10.30 8.32 -6.36
C ARG A 72 -9.50 9.09 -5.34
N TYR A 73 -9.69 8.81 -4.05
CA TYR A 73 -8.96 9.49 -2.98
C TYR A 73 -7.50 9.04 -2.91
N PHE A 74 -7.23 7.79 -3.28
CA PHE A 74 -5.88 7.23 -3.23
C PHE A 74 -5.10 7.38 -4.53
N GLU A 75 -5.71 7.80 -5.62
CA GLU A 75 -5.00 8.04 -6.88
C GLU A 75 -3.78 8.99 -6.75
N PRO A 76 -3.85 10.10 -6.01
CA PRO A 76 -2.66 10.94 -5.79
C PRO A 76 -1.71 10.38 -4.72
N LEU A 77 -2.15 9.41 -3.90
CA LEU A 77 -1.36 8.86 -2.78
C LEU A 77 -0.66 7.55 -3.10
N VAL A 78 -1.03 6.90 -4.20
CA VAL A 78 -0.49 5.59 -4.59
C VAL A 78 -0.08 5.58 -6.04
N SER A 79 1.01 4.87 -6.34
CA SER A 79 1.39 4.55 -7.71
C SER A 79 0.74 3.22 -8.14
N PHE A 80 0.34 3.14 -9.41
CA PHE A 80 -0.24 1.93 -9.99
C PHE A 80 0.77 1.20 -10.88
N PRO A 81 0.78 -0.14 -10.89
CA PRO A 81 0.00 -1.03 -10.04
C PRO A 81 0.56 -1.13 -8.62
N PHE A 82 -0.26 -1.46 -7.63
CA PHE A 82 0.20 -1.71 -6.27
C PHE A 82 -0.39 -2.99 -5.67
N VAL A 83 0.27 -3.51 -4.65
CA VAL A 83 -0.22 -4.61 -3.81
C VAL A 83 -0.87 -3.99 -2.58
N PRO A 84 -2.19 -4.15 -2.38
CA PRO A 84 -2.88 -3.57 -1.23
C PRO A 84 -2.46 -4.24 0.07
N GLY A 85 -2.66 -3.54 1.17
CA GLY A 85 -2.34 -3.99 2.52
C GLY A 85 -1.25 -3.12 3.16
N HIS A 86 -1.54 -2.61 4.33
CA HIS A 86 -0.67 -1.71 5.10
C HIS A 86 -0.60 -2.09 6.58
N GLU A 87 -1.28 -3.16 6.97
CA GLU A 87 -1.28 -3.73 8.33
C GLU A 87 -0.51 -5.05 8.30
N VAL A 88 0.82 -5.01 8.27
CA VAL A 88 1.66 -6.18 8.04
C VAL A 88 2.54 -6.47 9.24
N VAL A 89 2.54 -7.73 9.66
CA VAL A 89 3.56 -8.32 10.53
C VAL A 89 4.37 -9.33 9.72
N GLY A 90 5.68 -9.29 9.85
CA GLY A 90 6.58 -10.18 9.11
C GLY A 90 7.90 -10.42 9.81
N ASP A 91 8.73 -11.21 9.21
CA ASP A 91 10.06 -11.54 9.72
C ASP A 91 11.14 -10.98 8.79
N LEU A 92 12.21 -10.45 9.39
CA LEU A 92 13.46 -10.11 8.69
C LEU A 92 14.32 -11.36 8.45
N ASP A 93 15.40 -11.20 7.70
CA ASP A 93 16.30 -12.31 7.39
C ASP A 93 17.10 -12.81 8.61
N ASP A 94 17.31 -11.96 9.62
CA ASP A 94 17.90 -12.32 10.90
C ASP A 94 16.95 -13.05 11.85
N GLY A 95 15.69 -13.25 11.43
CA GLY A 95 14.64 -13.90 12.21
C GLY A 95 13.86 -12.96 13.16
N SER A 96 14.21 -11.71 13.24
CA SER A 96 13.48 -10.72 14.05
C SER A 96 12.10 -10.46 13.46
N ARG A 97 11.12 -10.24 14.34
CA ARG A 97 9.72 -9.93 13.97
C ARG A 97 9.47 -8.45 14.01
N VAL A 98 8.87 -7.94 12.95
CA VAL A 98 8.59 -6.51 12.77
C VAL A 98 7.13 -6.28 12.38
N VAL A 99 6.65 -5.09 12.70
CA VAL A 99 5.38 -4.53 12.22
C VAL A 99 5.69 -3.41 11.26
N LEU A 100 4.99 -3.37 10.14
CA LEU A 100 5.16 -2.30 9.15
C LEU A 100 4.54 -1.00 9.68
N GLU A 101 5.33 0.08 9.67
CA GLU A 101 4.80 1.44 9.76
C GLU A 101 4.40 1.87 8.33
N PRO A 102 3.11 2.13 8.08
CA PRO A 102 2.64 2.37 6.70
C PRO A 102 3.02 3.74 6.14
N VAL A 103 3.45 4.68 6.99
CA VAL A 103 3.77 6.04 6.53
C VAL A 103 5.15 6.10 5.90
N LEU A 104 5.20 6.45 4.62
CA LEU A 104 6.44 6.65 3.87
C LEU A 104 6.95 8.09 4.05
N GLY A 105 7.43 8.37 5.26
CA GLY A 105 7.91 9.68 5.69
C GLY A 105 9.41 9.91 5.48
N CYS A 106 9.95 10.91 6.16
CA CYS A 106 11.37 11.28 6.08
C CYS A 106 12.30 10.13 6.45
N VAL A 107 11.99 9.41 7.54
CA VAL A 107 12.84 8.33 8.05
C VAL A 107 12.92 7.19 7.04
N SER A 108 11.77 6.73 6.55
CA SER A 108 11.70 5.62 5.58
C SER A 108 12.41 5.93 4.26
N ARG A 109 12.49 7.21 3.89
CA ARG A 109 13.13 7.68 2.63
C ARG A 109 14.52 8.24 2.85
N ASN A 110 15.08 8.13 4.06
CA ASN A 110 16.37 8.68 4.44
C ASN A 110 16.54 10.18 4.06
N LEU A 111 15.48 10.98 4.24
CA LEU A 111 15.51 12.42 3.97
C LEU A 111 16.17 13.16 5.13
N GLN A 112 17.17 13.97 4.82
CA GLN A 112 17.91 14.77 5.79
C GLN A 112 17.91 16.26 5.39
N PRO A 113 17.64 17.19 6.33
CA PRO A 113 17.20 16.91 7.70
C PRO A 113 15.75 16.35 7.71
N ALA A 114 15.45 15.49 8.66
CA ALA A 114 14.08 15.07 8.89
C ALA A 114 13.21 16.25 9.32
N CYS A 115 11.93 16.27 8.96
CA CYS A 115 11.00 17.28 9.46
C CYS A 115 10.80 17.13 10.99
N PRO A 116 10.39 18.20 11.71
CA PRO A 116 10.28 18.16 13.16
C PRO A 116 9.47 16.99 13.72
N PRO A 117 8.24 16.68 13.20
CA PRO A 117 7.51 15.50 13.69
C PRO A 117 8.28 14.19 13.53
N CYS A 118 8.97 13.99 12.39
CA CYS A 118 9.76 12.78 12.18
C CYS A 118 11.00 12.71 13.08
N ALA A 119 11.64 13.83 13.35
CA ALA A 119 12.76 13.92 14.29
C ALA A 119 12.35 13.57 15.71
N ASP A 120 11.11 13.90 16.08
CA ASP A 120 10.50 13.60 17.39
C ASP A 120 9.83 12.20 17.45
N GLY A 121 9.92 11.40 16.37
CA GLY A 121 9.34 10.05 16.31
C GLY A 121 7.85 9.99 15.96
N HIS A 122 7.21 11.10 15.63
CA HIS A 122 5.80 11.19 15.21
C HIS A 122 5.65 10.97 13.70
N LEU A 123 5.96 9.76 13.23
CA LEU A 123 6.05 9.45 11.79
C LEU A 123 4.73 9.68 11.04
N GLY A 124 3.59 9.40 11.68
CA GLY A 124 2.26 9.63 11.11
C GLY A 124 1.94 11.10 10.82
N ASN A 125 2.70 12.04 11.39
CA ASN A 125 2.56 13.48 11.20
C ASN A 125 3.63 14.05 10.25
N CYS A 126 4.24 13.23 9.42
CA CYS A 126 5.30 13.65 8.51
C CYS A 126 4.81 14.78 7.59
N GLN A 127 5.58 15.88 7.52
CA GLN A 127 5.31 17.02 6.66
C GLN A 127 5.81 16.83 5.22
N HIS A 128 6.62 15.80 4.98
CA HIS A 128 7.21 15.47 3.69
C HIS A 128 6.71 14.13 3.16
N THR A 129 5.47 13.75 3.46
CA THR A 129 4.87 12.51 2.94
C THR A 129 4.84 12.56 1.42
N SER A 130 5.25 11.47 0.78
CA SER A 130 5.23 11.34 -0.67
C SER A 130 3.84 10.93 -1.17
N PHE A 131 3.42 11.44 -2.31
CA PHE A 131 2.11 11.25 -2.89
C PHE A 131 2.19 10.40 -4.17
N GLY A 132 2.69 9.19 -4.06
CA GLY A 132 2.72 8.25 -5.19
C GLY A 132 3.74 8.54 -6.27
N ASP A 133 4.72 9.41 -6.00
CA ASP A 133 5.84 9.76 -6.87
C ASP A 133 7.01 8.76 -6.80
N LEU A 134 6.89 7.73 -5.99
CA LEU A 134 7.85 6.63 -5.91
C LEU A 134 7.54 5.57 -6.96
N GLU A 135 8.50 4.65 -7.14
CA GLU A 135 8.40 3.55 -8.09
C GLU A 135 7.05 2.80 -7.97
N PRO A 136 6.50 2.31 -9.10
CA PRO A 136 5.23 1.61 -9.11
C PRO A 136 5.14 0.49 -8.07
N GLY A 137 4.02 0.43 -7.36
CA GLY A 137 3.77 -0.55 -6.33
C GLY A 137 4.10 -0.11 -4.91
N ILE A 138 4.67 1.08 -4.71
CA ILE A 138 4.88 1.64 -3.38
C ILE A 138 3.66 2.47 -3.00
N GLN A 139 2.98 2.04 -1.96
CA GLN A 139 1.86 2.77 -1.37
C GLN A 139 2.39 3.76 -0.35
N THR A 140 1.94 5.01 -0.44
CA THR A 140 2.17 6.02 0.58
C THR A 140 0.92 6.13 1.44
N GLY A 141 1.06 5.79 2.71
CA GLY A 141 -0.03 5.80 3.69
C GLY A 141 -0.44 7.21 4.11
#